data_a476c085c9be27756bac4cc2607afa78
#
_entry.id   a476c085c9be27756bac4cc2607afa78
#
_cell.length_a   1.000
_cell.length_b   1.000
_cell.length_c   1.000
_cell.angle_alpha   90.00
_cell.angle_beta   90.00
_cell.angle_gamma   90.00
#
_symmetry.space_group_name_H-M   'P 1'
#
loop_
_entity.id
_entity.type
_entity.pdbx_description
1 polymer ?
#
loop_
_entity_poly.entity_id
_entity_poly.type
_entity_poly.pdbx_seq_one_letter_code
_entity_poly.pdbx_strand_id
1 'polypeptide(L)'
;MWFQLWGALAGAVAVPQAADTVWHELGVATFNVRYDNPADTLRWADRHREVAAAVAGFDLIGFQEVLPHQLDDLRADLPHLASFGTGREADGSGEASPVFWNPDRLDFLGGEVRWLAPDWNVPGTLGWTATLPRVATVCSFYDRHSGRMLRVISTHWCHESDEARRGSAGLIAGWTGWDEEAVAIVLGDLNAPAEAQEVQELMEFADLKDVYAVAKYRCRPAYGTFSTFLPAHLAAAPRIDHILVRGARVNWTCADEHIKWGVYISDHLPVHAILEISEK
;
A
#
# COMPACT_ATOMS: atom_id res chain seq x y z
N MET A 1 -38.72 -22.70 70.41
CA MET A 1 -38.99 -22.16 69.04
C MET A 1 -37.78 -21.35 68.60
N TRP A 2 -36.89 -22.02 67.87
CA TRP A 2 -35.59 -21.41 67.41
C TRP A 2 -35.69 -21.25 65.92
N PHE A 3 -35.67 -20.01 65.44
CA PHE A 3 -35.49 -19.69 64.01
C PHE A 3 -34.01 -19.40 63.75
N GLN A 4 -33.32 -20.25 62.95
CA GLN A 4 -31.99 -19.99 62.40
C GLN A 4 -32.16 -19.20 61.11
N LEU A 5 -31.61 -18.00 61.11
CA LEU A 5 -31.39 -17.18 59.88
C LEU A 5 -30.14 -17.67 59.13
N TRP A 6 -30.32 -18.19 57.93
CA TRP A 6 -29.25 -18.45 57.00
C TRP A 6 -29.00 -17.16 56.17
N GLY A 7 -27.93 -16.47 56.46
CA GLY A 7 -27.42 -15.39 55.59
C GLY A 7 -26.65 -15.98 54.42
N ALA A 8 -27.20 -15.89 53.21
CA ALA A 8 -26.48 -16.22 51.98
C ALA A 8 -25.48 -15.10 51.64
N LEU A 9 -24.18 -15.38 51.81
CA LEU A 9 -23.12 -14.55 51.28
C LEU A 9 -23.06 -14.79 49.76
N ALA A 10 -23.67 -13.90 48.96
CA ALA A 10 -23.45 -13.83 47.52
C ALA A 10 -22.07 -13.20 47.27
N GLY A 11 -21.06 -14.04 47.07
CA GLY A 11 -19.77 -13.59 46.58
C GLY A 11 -19.91 -13.07 45.14
N ALA A 12 -19.79 -11.77 44.93
CA ALA A 12 -19.71 -11.20 43.62
C ALA A 12 -18.39 -11.69 42.96
N VAL A 13 -18.50 -12.57 41.97
CA VAL A 13 -17.38 -12.92 41.11
C VAL A 13 -17.13 -11.68 40.22
N ALA A 14 -15.99 -11.01 40.44
CA ALA A 14 -15.54 -9.93 39.59
C ALA A 14 -15.32 -10.53 38.20
N VAL A 15 -16.12 -10.13 37.23
CA VAL A 15 -15.87 -10.40 35.82
C VAL A 15 -14.60 -9.61 35.46
N PRO A 16 -13.53 -10.27 34.98
CA PRO A 16 -12.33 -9.54 34.58
C PRO A 16 -12.72 -8.54 33.47
N GLN A 17 -12.46 -7.26 33.74
CA GLN A 17 -12.63 -6.20 32.76
C GLN A 17 -11.66 -6.52 31.62
N ALA A 18 -12.16 -6.64 30.39
CA ALA A 18 -11.32 -6.84 29.23
C ALA A 18 -10.28 -5.70 29.21
N ALA A 19 -9.00 -6.04 29.14
CA ALA A 19 -7.94 -5.04 29.03
C ALA A 19 -8.23 -4.19 27.79
N ASP A 20 -8.13 -2.87 27.93
CA ASP A 20 -8.28 -1.98 26.78
C ASP A 20 -7.23 -2.36 25.73
N THR A 21 -7.67 -2.64 24.50
CA THR A 21 -6.79 -2.98 23.39
C THR A 21 -5.88 -1.78 23.09
N VAL A 22 -4.56 -1.97 23.16
CA VAL A 22 -3.57 -0.96 22.76
C VAL A 22 -3.48 -0.94 21.24
N TRP A 23 -3.43 0.24 20.67
CA TRP A 23 -3.34 0.48 19.24
C TRP A 23 -2.09 1.27 18.91
N HIS A 24 -1.36 0.83 17.87
CA HIS A 24 -0.14 1.48 17.39
C HIS A 24 -0.36 2.03 15.98
N GLU A 25 -0.08 3.30 15.79
CA GLU A 25 -0.18 3.93 14.48
C GLU A 25 0.97 3.48 13.57
N LEU A 26 0.64 3.16 12.31
CA LEU A 26 1.57 2.88 11.22
C LEU A 26 1.28 3.83 10.06
N GLY A 27 2.24 4.68 9.73
CA GLY A 27 2.17 5.56 8.58
C GLY A 27 2.49 4.80 7.29
N VAL A 28 1.56 4.83 6.32
CA VAL A 28 1.67 4.11 5.06
C VAL A 28 1.44 5.04 3.88
N ALA A 29 2.23 4.89 2.80
CA ALA A 29 2.03 5.65 1.57
C ALA A 29 2.15 4.77 0.33
N THR A 30 1.46 5.14 -0.76
CA THR A 30 1.70 4.65 -2.11
C THR A 30 1.88 5.83 -3.06
N PHE A 31 2.83 5.72 -3.99
CA PHE A 31 3.12 6.79 -4.91
C PHE A 31 3.66 6.27 -6.25
N ASN A 32 2.86 6.39 -7.32
CA ASN A 32 3.38 6.28 -8.67
C ASN A 32 4.19 7.54 -8.99
N VAL A 33 5.51 7.38 -9.06
CA VAL A 33 6.44 8.51 -9.20
C VAL A 33 6.60 8.99 -10.63
N ARG A 34 5.95 8.36 -11.59
CA ARG A 34 6.17 8.54 -13.03
C ARG A 34 7.62 8.20 -13.42
N TYR A 35 7.82 7.26 -14.31
CA TYR A 35 9.17 6.96 -14.83
C TYR A 35 9.84 8.19 -15.46
N ASP A 36 11.16 8.20 -15.53
CA ASP A 36 11.91 9.32 -16.14
C ASP A 36 11.68 9.37 -17.65
N ASN A 37 10.58 9.98 -18.05
CA ASN A 37 10.25 10.15 -19.47
C ASN A 37 10.88 11.43 -20.01
N PRO A 38 11.73 11.36 -21.07
CA PRO A 38 12.37 12.52 -21.67
C PRO A 38 11.39 13.55 -22.26
N ALA A 39 10.15 13.20 -22.50
CA ALA A 39 9.11 14.11 -22.99
C ALA A 39 8.40 14.91 -21.89
N ASP A 40 8.58 14.55 -20.61
CA ASP A 40 7.93 15.26 -19.50
C ASP A 40 8.56 16.64 -19.29
N THR A 41 7.71 17.67 -19.06
CA THR A 41 8.16 19.04 -18.82
C THR A 41 8.96 19.17 -17.52
N LEU A 42 8.50 18.50 -16.44
CA LEU A 42 9.19 18.42 -15.16
C LEU A 42 9.97 17.10 -15.11
N ARG A 43 11.26 17.16 -15.41
CA ARG A 43 12.14 15.98 -15.49
C ARG A 43 12.39 15.38 -14.11
N TRP A 44 12.68 14.08 -14.07
CA TRP A 44 13.03 13.37 -12.85
C TRP A 44 14.12 14.07 -12.04
N ALA A 45 15.21 14.48 -12.69
CA ALA A 45 16.32 15.20 -12.06
C ALA A 45 15.90 16.48 -11.31
N ASP A 46 14.78 17.09 -11.71
CA ASP A 46 14.28 18.30 -11.11
C ASP A 46 13.27 18.04 -9.96
N ARG A 47 12.69 16.80 -9.87
CA ARG A 47 11.58 16.50 -8.96
C ARG A 47 11.83 15.38 -7.92
N HIS A 48 12.89 14.57 -8.07
CA HIS A 48 13.10 13.39 -7.23
C HIS A 48 13.14 13.71 -5.72
N ARG A 49 13.74 14.83 -5.33
CA ARG A 49 13.82 15.26 -3.94
C ARG A 49 12.46 15.63 -3.35
N GLU A 50 11.61 16.28 -4.13
CA GLU A 50 10.24 16.59 -3.74
C GLU A 50 9.39 15.32 -3.66
N VAL A 51 9.60 14.38 -4.58
CA VAL A 51 8.98 13.04 -4.53
C VAL A 51 9.34 12.33 -3.23
N ALA A 52 10.62 12.29 -2.87
CA ALA A 52 11.08 11.71 -1.62
C ALA A 52 10.51 12.47 -0.41
N ALA A 53 10.56 13.79 -0.40
CA ALA A 53 10.06 14.63 0.70
C ALA A 53 8.55 14.45 0.96
N ALA A 54 7.75 14.19 -0.10
CA ALA A 54 6.32 13.96 0.01
C ALA A 54 5.96 12.74 0.87
N VAL A 55 6.88 11.77 0.99
CA VAL A 55 6.63 10.50 1.69
C VAL A 55 7.62 10.18 2.82
N ALA A 56 8.61 11.03 3.05
CA ALA A 56 9.70 10.79 4.00
C ALA A 56 9.26 10.53 5.45
N GLY A 57 8.06 10.96 5.82
CA GLY A 57 7.51 10.80 7.18
C GLY A 57 6.74 9.50 7.41
N PHE A 58 6.63 8.63 6.41
CA PHE A 58 5.87 7.38 6.53
C PHE A 58 6.78 6.19 6.83
N ASP A 59 6.26 5.23 7.59
CA ASP A 59 7.00 4.01 7.99
C ASP A 59 7.08 2.96 6.87
N LEU A 60 6.12 2.98 5.93
CA LEU A 60 5.98 2.00 4.86
C LEU A 60 5.51 2.68 3.58
N ILE A 61 6.25 2.49 2.49
CA ILE A 61 5.96 3.15 1.21
C ILE A 61 6.04 2.14 0.07
N GLY A 62 5.01 2.12 -0.78
CA GLY A 62 5.05 1.44 -2.08
C GLY A 62 5.20 2.47 -3.19
N PHE A 63 6.25 2.36 -3.99
CA PHE A 63 6.40 3.19 -5.18
C PHE A 63 6.04 2.42 -6.45
N GLN A 64 5.69 3.12 -7.54
CA GLN A 64 5.44 2.54 -8.86
C GLN A 64 6.17 3.34 -9.94
N GLU A 65 6.40 2.71 -11.10
CA GLU A 65 7.13 3.25 -12.27
C GLU A 65 8.61 3.59 -12.00
N VAL A 66 9.23 2.94 -11.04
CA VAL A 66 10.59 3.27 -10.61
C VAL A 66 11.63 2.58 -11.51
N LEU A 67 12.32 3.34 -12.36
CA LEU A 67 13.48 2.85 -13.14
C LEU A 67 14.71 2.64 -12.22
N PRO A 68 15.72 1.84 -12.64
CA PRO A 68 16.87 1.55 -11.79
C PRO A 68 17.58 2.80 -11.24
N HIS A 69 17.84 3.82 -12.06
CA HIS A 69 18.46 5.06 -11.59
C HIS A 69 17.54 5.88 -10.66
N GLN A 70 16.21 5.84 -10.88
CA GLN A 70 15.26 6.48 -9.98
C GLN A 70 15.22 5.78 -8.62
N LEU A 71 15.40 4.45 -8.59
CA LEU A 71 15.50 3.69 -7.35
C LEU A 71 16.75 4.07 -6.56
N ASP A 72 17.88 4.29 -7.24
CA ASP A 72 19.12 4.73 -6.60
C ASP A 72 18.99 6.16 -6.04
N ASP A 73 18.36 7.09 -6.77
CA ASP A 73 18.06 8.43 -6.29
C ASP A 73 17.11 8.42 -5.07
N LEU A 74 16.04 7.62 -5.09
CA LEU A 74 15.13 7.47 -3.95
C LEU A 74 15.84 6.91 -2.71
N ARG A 75 16.75 5.95 -2.87
CA ARG A 75 17.58 5.43 -1.77
C ARG A 75 18.49 6.50 -1.19
N ALA A 76 19.06 7.35 -2.05
CA ALA A 76 19.92 8.45 -1.62
C ALA A 76 19.13 9.56 -0.91
N ASP A 77 17.92 9.86 -1.35
CA ASP A 77 17.07 10.89 -0.79
C ASP A 77 16.30 10.44 0.48
N LEU A 78 16.13 9.12 0.68
CA LEU A 78 15.48 8.49 1.83
C LEU A 78 16.44 7.57 2.62
N PRO A 79 17.60 8.08 3.08
CA PRO A 79 18.67 7.24 3.66
C PRO A 79 18.29 6.57 4.99
N HIS A 80 17.20 7.00 5.62
CA HIS A 80 16.65 6.41 6.85
C HIS A 80 15.72 5.22 6.58
N LEU A 81 15.37 4.96 5.32
CA LEU A 81 14.53 3.83 4.93
C LEU A 81 15.37 2.75 4.24
N ALA A 82 15.05 1.50 4.53
CA ALA A 82 15.51 0.37 3.74
C ALA A 82 14.55 0.11 2.57
N SER A 83 14.99 -0.63 1.54
CA SER A 83 14.14 -0.92 0.38
C SER A 83 14.37 -2.30 -0.19
N PHE A 84 13.32 -2.86 -0.83
CA PHE A 84 13.35 -4.10 -1.58
C PHE A 84 12.50 -3.99 -2.83
N GLY A 85 12.96 -4.58 -3.94
CA GLY A 85 12.29 -4.60 -5.23
C GLY A 85 13.27 -4.46 -6.39
N THR A 86 12.88 -4.94 -7.56
CA THR A 86 13.64 -4.86 -8.82
C THR A 86 12.70 -4.65 -9.99
N GLY A 87 13.25 -4.27 -11.15
CA GLY A 87 12.48 -4.00 -12.35
C GLY A 87 11.80 -5.22 -12.94
N ARG A 88 10.81 -4.97 -13.78
CA ARG A 88 9.89 -5.97 -14.34
C ARG A 88 10.48 -6.81 -15.48
N GLU A 89 11.60 -6.40 -16.08
CA GLU A 89 12.22 -7.14 -17.17
C GLU A 89 12.97 -8.38 -16.64
N ALA A 90 13.25 -9.34 -17.53
CA ALA A 90 13.89 -10.59 -17.16
C ALA A 90 15.30 -10.42 -16.55
N ASP A 91 15.99 -9.34 -16.90
CA ASP A 91 17.31 -8.97 -16.38
C ASP A 91 17.25 -8.07 -15.13
N GLY A 92 16.04 -7.79 -14.63
CA GLY A 92 15.80 -6.90 -13.48
C GLY A 92 15.79 -5.41 -13.83
N SER A 93 15.89 -5.06 -15.11
CA SER A 93 15.71 -3.69 -15.59
C SER A 93 14.22 -3.31 -15.72
N GLY A 94 13.96 -2.13 -16.30
CA GLY A 94 12.61 -1.61 -16.45
C GLY A 94 12.02 -1.07 -15.15
N GLU A 95 10.72 -0.82 -15.16
CA GLU A 95 10.02 -0.22 -14.04
C GLU A 95 9.83 -1.23 -12.89
N ALA A 96 10.16 -0.80 -11.68
CA ALA A 96 9.94 -1.53 -10.44
C ALA A 96 8.72 -1.00 -9.66
N SER A 97 8.19 -1.84 -8.77
CA SER A 97 7.22 -1.45 -7.74
C SER A 97 7.82 -1.71 -6.35
N PRO A 98 8.89 -0.99 -5.95
CA PRO A 98 9.64 -1.29 -4.73
C PRO A 98 8.85 -0.94 -3.46
N VAL A 99 9.19 -1.63 -2.37
CA VAL A 99 8.74 -1.32 -1.01
C VAL A 99 9.90 -0.67 -0.26
N PHE A 100 9.64 0.47 0.38
CA PHE A 100 10.53 1.15 1.32
C PHE A 100 9.94 1.06 2.72
N TRP A 101 10.77 0.91 3.75
CA TRP A 101 10.30 0.82 5.12
C TRP A 101 11.30 1.39 6.13
N ASN A 102 10.78 1.80 7.28
CA ASN A 102 11.56 2.24 8.43
C ASN A 102 12.15 1.01 9.17
N PRO A 103 13.47 0.73 9.07
CA PRO A 103 14.10 -0.43 9.70
C PRO A 103 14.17 -0.33 11.23
N ASP A 104 13.97 0.85 11.81
CA ASP A 104 13.91 1.01 13.28
C ASP A 104 12.59 0.49 13.84
N ARG A 105 11.56 0.33 12.99
CA ARG A 105 10.24 -0.16 13.34
C ARG A 105 9.94 -1.55 12.80
N LEU A 106 10.22 -1.79 11.52
CA LEU A 106 9.81 -2.99 10.79
C LEU A 106 11.00 -3.91 10.53
N ASP A 107 11.01 -5.08 11.16
CA ASP A 107 11.97 -6.14 10.86
C ASP A 107 11.59 -6.82 9.54
N PHE A 108 12.45 -6.73 8.54
CA PHE A 108 12.27 -7.40 7.26
C PHE A 108 12.54 -8.90 7.38
N LEU A 109 11.53 -9.72 7.12
CA LEU A 109 11.59 -11.18 7.25
C LEU A 109 11.83 -11.88 5.91
N GLY A 110 11.69 -11.15 4.80
CA GLY A 110 11.91 -11.64 3.46
C GLY A 110 10.97 -11.01 2.45
N GLY A 111 11.36 -11.10 1.17
CA GLY A 111 10.58 -10.56 0.07
C GLY A 111 10.87 -11.26 -1.24
N GLU A 112 9.94 -11.15 -2.17
CA GLU A 112 10.04 -11.67 -3.54
C GLU A 112 9.43 -10.66 -4.51
N VAL A 113 9.99 -10.56 -5.71
CA VAL A 113 9.33 -9.90 -6.83
C VAL A 113 8.64 -10.99 -7.65
N ARG A 114 7.35 -10.85 -7.87
CA ARG A 114 6.49 -11.80 -8.57
C ARG A 114 5.85 -11.14 -9.77
N TRP A 115 5.84 -11.83 -10.90
CA TRP A 115 5.20 -11.33 -12.12
C TRP A 115 3.69 -11.53 -12.07
N LEU A 116 2.93 -10.54 -12.53
CA LEU A 116 1.48 -10.61 -12.63
C LEU A 116 1.10 -11.37 -13.90
N ALA A 117 1.33 -12.68 -13.86
CA ALA A 117 1.13 -13.62 -14.95
C ALA A 117 0.85 -15.03 -14.41
N PRO A 118 0.25 -15.96 -15.19
CA PRO A 118 0.09 -17.35 -14.78
C PRO A 118 1.40 -17.98 -14.32
N ASP A 119 2.51 -17.71 -15.02
CA ASP A 119 3.87 -18.13 -14.65
C ASP A 119 4.56 -17.06 -13.78
N TRP A 120 3.94 -16.70 -12.66
CA TRP A 120 4.31 -15.60 -11.79
C TRP A 120 5.77 -15.62 -11.27
N ASN A 121 6.43 -16.76 -11.30
CA ASN A 121 7.83 -16.97 -10.85
C ASN A 121 8.84 -16.93 -12.01
N VAL A 122 8.41 -16.66 -13.25
CA VAL A 122 9.28 -16.56 -14.42
C VAL A 122 9.53 -15.08 -14.74
N PRO A 123 10.78 -14.59 -14.60
CA PRO A 123 11.11 -13.20 -14.86
C PRO A 123 10.78 -12.74 -16.30
N GLY A 124 10.19 -11.55 -16.42
CA GLY A 124 9.86 -10.93 -17.71
C GLY A 124 8.63 -11.50 -18.39
N THR A 125 7.88 -12.42 -17.75
CA THR A 125 6.68 -13.02 -18.36
C THR A 125 5.54 -12.02 -18.50
N LEU A 126 4.78 -12.15 -19.59
CA LEU A 126 3.57 -11.37 -19.85
C LEU A 126 2.35 -12.06 -19.25
N GLY A 127 1.51 -11.29 -18.56
CA GLY A 127 0.25 -11.79 -17.99
C GLY A 127 -0.92 -11.61 -18.95
N TRP A 128 -1.60 -12.70 -19.26
CA TRP A 128 -2.83 -12.71 -20.07
C TRP A 128 -2.69 -11.90 -21.38
N THR A 129 -3.44 -10.80 -21.51
CA THR A 129 -3.44 -9.92 -22.69
C THR A 129 -2.63 -8.63 -22.48
N ALA A 130 -1.77 -8.59 -21.45
CA ALA A 130 -0.89 -7.44 -21.21
C ALA A 130 0.21 -7.36 -22.27
N THR A 131 0.55 -6.15 -22.69
CA THR A 131 1.63 -5.87 -23.67
C THR A 131 2.98 -5.65 -23.01
N LEU A 132 2.99 -5.41 -21.70
CA LEU A 132 4.19 -5.19 -20.88
C LEU A 132 4.16 -6.10 -19.65
N PRO A 133 5.30 -6.63 -19.19
CA PRO A 133 5.37 -7.32 -17.92
C PRO A 133 4.93 -6.42 -16.77
N ARG A 134 4.23 -6.97 -15.79
CA ARG A 134 3.85 -6.28 -14.55
C ARG A 134 4.29 -7.11 -13.37
N VAL A 135 4.67 -6.43 -12.30
CA VAL A 135 5.20 -7.08 -11.10
C VAL A 135 4.50 -6.61 -9.84
N ALA A 136 4.57 -7.46 -8.83
CA ALA A 136 4.29 -7.12 -7.45
C ALA A 136 5.51 -7.45 -6.59
N THR A 137 5.90 -6.52 -5.73
CA THR A 137 6.90 -6.75 -4.69
C THR A 137 6.17 -7.19 -3.44
N VAL A 138 6.38 -8.45 -3.03
CA VAL A 138 5.70 -9.10 -1.90
C VAL A 138 6.68 -9.23 -0.75
N CYS A 139 6.41 -8.55 0.37
CA CYS A 139 7.28 -8.51 1.54
C CYS A 139 6.56 -9.00 2.80
N SER A 140 7.32 -9.53 3.75
CA SER A 140 6.86 -9.86 5.09
C SER A 140 7.69 -9.10 6.12
N PHE A 141 7.01 -8.56 7.14
CA PHE A 141 7.64 -7.81 8.21
C PHE A 141 7.09 -8.26 9.57
N TYR A 142 7.88 -8.00 10.62
CA TYR A 142 7.41 -7.97 11.99
C TYR A 142 7.42 -6.53 12.47
N ASP A 143 6.27 -6.01 12.89
CA ASP A 143 6.14 -4.67 13.48
C ASP A 143 6.47 -4.75 14.98
N ARG A 144 7.58 -4.16 15.37
CA ARG A 144 8.08 -4.15 16.75
C ARG A 144 7.15 -3.43 17.72
N HIS A 145 6.35 -2.47 17.22
CA HIS A 145 5.46 -1.69 18.08
C HIS A 145 4.20 -2.49 18.45
N SER A 146 3.57 -3.13 17.48
CA SER A 146 2.33 -3.88 17.71
C SER A 146 2.55 -5.37 18.01
N GLY A 147 3.75 -5.90 17.76
CA GLY A 147 4.03 -7.33 17.86
C GLY A 147 3.35 -8.16 16.76
N ARG A 148 2.89 -7.53 15.67
CA ARG A 148 2.16 -8.19 14.58
C ARG A 148 3.01 -8.45 13.36
N MET A 149 2.66 -9.53 12.67
CA MET A 149 3.18 -9.79 11.33
C MET A 149 2.45 -8.93 10.30
N LEU A 150 3.20 -8.38 9.34
CA LEU A 150 2.66 -7.64 8.22
C LEU A 150 2.98 -8.38 6.91
N ARG A 151 1.99 -8.50 6.03
CA ARG A 151 2.15 -8.88 4.64
C ARG A 151 1.90 -7.66 3.78
N VAL A 152 2.93 -7.21 3.07
CA VAL A 152 2.92 -5.99 2.26
C VAL A 152 3.13 -6.33 0.79
N ILE A 153 2.29 -5.79 -0.07
CA ILE A 153 2.38 -5.97 -1.52
C ILE A 153 2.33 -4.60 -2.19
N SER A 154 3.41 -4.21 -2.89
CA SER A 154 3.44 -3.04 -3.76
C SER A 154 3.33 -3.48 -5.23
N THR A 155 2.44 -2.86 -6.01
CA THR A 155 2.14 -3.31 -7.37
C THR A 155 1.76 -2.17 -8.30
N HIS A 156 1.90 -2.42 -9.62
CA HIS A 156 1.38 -1.56 -10.68
C HIS A 156 0.73 -2.44 -11.74
N TRP A 157 -0.61 -2.37 -11.87
CA TRP A 157 -1.39 -3.22 -12.75
C TRP A 157 -1.33 -2.78 -14.22
N CYS A 158 -1.83 -3.64 -15.11
CA CYS A 158 -1.92 -3.34 -16.52
C CYS A 158 -2.95 -2.24 -16.79
N HIS A 159 -2.56 -1.18 -17.50
CA HIS A 159 -3.45 -0.07 -17.85
C HIS A 159 -4.36 -0.38 -19.05
N GLU A 160 -4.01 -1.37 -19.90
CA GLU A 160 -4.68 -1.64 -21.16
C GLU A 160 -5.71 -2.78 -21.09
N SER A 161 -5.57 -3.73 -20.13
CA SER A 161 -6.30 -4.99 -20.13
C SER A 161 -7.01 -5.28 -18.82
N ASP A 162 -8.36 -5.32 -18.87
CA ASP A 162 -9.21 -5.75 -17.75
C ASP A 162 -8.95 -7.21 -17.38
N GLU A 163 -8.69 -8.08 -18.40
CA GLU A 163 -8.38 -9.49 -18.18
C GLU A 163 -7.09 -9.64 -17.38
N ALA A 164 -6.03 -8.88 -17.74
CA ALA A 164 -4.78 -8.88 -17.01
C ALA A 164 -4.94 -8.33 -15.58
N ARG A 165 -5.77 -7.30 -15.38
CA ARG A 165 -6.08 -6.78 -14.03
C ARG A 165 -6.83 -7.79 -13.19
N ARG A 166 -7.85 -8.49 -13.72
CA ARG A 166 -8.55 -9.56 -12.98
C ARG A 166 -7.63 -10.71 -12.61
N GLY A 167 -6.78 -11.14 -13.54
CA GLY A 167 -5.78 -12.15 -13.23
C GLY A 167 -4.82 -11.70 -12.12
N SER A 168 -4.38 -10.43 -12.17
CA SER A 168 -3.54 -9.82 -11.12
C SER A 168 -4.24 -9.80 -9.76
N ALA A 169 -5.54 -9.46 -9.73
CA ALA A 169 -6.36 -9.46 -8.52
C ALA A 169 -6.37 -10.85 -7.86
N GLY A 170 -6.60 -11.92 -8.63
CA GLY A 170 -6.59 -13.29 -8.13
C GLY A 170 -5.24 -13.72 -7.57
N LEU A 171 -4.14 -13.38 -8.24
CA LEU A 171 -2.79 -13.68 -7.76
C LEU A 171 -2.47 -12.94 -6.45
N ILE A 172 -2.73 -11.63 -6.40
CA ILE A 172 -2.46 -10.81 -5.22
C ILE A 172 -3.32 -11.28 -4.04
N ALA A 173 -4.59 -11.59 -4.26
CA ALA A 173 -5.45 -12.15 -3.21
C ALA A 173 -4.85 -13.44 -2.61
N GLY A 174 -4.37 -14.36 -3.45
CA GLY A 174 -3.69 -15.56 -2.99
C GLY A 174 -2.40 -15.27 -2.20
N TRP A 175 -1.66 -14.20 -2.56
CA TRP A 175 -0.42 -13.85 -1.87
C TRP A 175 -0.62 -13.11 -0.54
N THR A 176 -1.78 -12.51 -0.32
CA THR A 176 -2.14 -11.89 0.96
C THR A 176 -2.62 -12.91 2.01
N GLY A 177 -3.13 -14.07 1.58
CA GLY A 177 -3.90 -14.98 2.42
C GLY A 177 -3.13 -16.04 3.20
N TRP A 178 -1.79 -16.17 3.06
CA TRP A 178 -1.05 -17.28 3.67
C TRP A 178 -0.99 -17.27 5.21
N ASP A 179 -1.21 -16.12 5.84
CA ASP A 179 -1.34 -15.94 7.29
C ASP A 179 -2.54 -15.03 7.57
N GLU A 180 -3.65 -15.62 8.01
CA GLU A 180 -4.90 -14.91 8.30
C GLU A 180 -4.77 -13.96 9.51
N GLU A 181 -3.81 -14.21 10.41
CA GLU A 181 -3.54 -13.34 11.55
C GLU A 181 -2.66 -12.14 11.19
N ALA A 182 -1.95 -12.19 10.06
CA ALA A 182 -1.13 -11.07 9.62
C ALA A 182 -2.00 -9.89 9.15
N VAL A 183 -1.53 -8.68 9.44
CA VAL A 183 -2.06 -7.48 8.82
C VAL A 183 -1.64 -7.49 7.35
N ALA A 184 -2.59 -7.49 6.42
CA ALA A 184 -2.30 -7.42 4.99
C ALA A 184 -2.46 -5.99 4.49
N ILE A 185 -1.50 -5.51 3.71
CA ILE A 185 -1.48 -4.17 3.13
C ILE A 185 -1.11 -4.31 1.65
N VAL A 186 -2.01 -3.90 0.75
CA VAL A 186 -1.75 -3.82 -0.69
C VAL A 186 -1.70 -2.35 -1.08
N LEU A 187 -0.59 -1.96 -1.72
CA LEU A 187 -0.27 -0.59 -2.12
C LEU A 187 -0.10 -0.56 -3.64
N GLY A 188 -0.64 0.44 -4.30
CA GLY A 188 -0.26 0.60 -5.70
C GLY A 188 -1.25 1.33 -6.58
N ASP A 189 -0.75 1.54 -7.81
CA ASP A 189 -1.53 1.94 -8.95
C ASP A 189 -2.20 0.69 -9.56
N LEU A 190 -3.50 0.54 -9.30
CA LEU A 190 -4.28 -0.58 -9.80
C LEU A 190 -4.84 -0.32 -11.21
N ASN A 191 -4.58 0.87 -11.79
CA ASN A 191 -5.09 1.29 -13.09
C ASN A 191 -6.60 1.08 -13.26
N ALA A 192 -7.34 1.08 -12.15
CA ALA A 192 -8.77 0.87 -12.08
C ALA A 192 -9.36 1.59 -10.86
N PRO A 193 -10.56 2.20 -10.95
CA PRO A 193 -11.22 2.78 -9.80
C PRO A 193 -11.70 1.71 -8.82
N ALA A 194 -11.98 2.11 -7.59
CA ALA A 194 -12.38 1.17 -6.53
C ALA A 194 -13.65 0.37 -6.86
N GLU A 195 -14.53 0.92 -7.69
CA GLU A 195 -15.78 0.31 -8.14
C GLU A 195 -15.60 -0.70 -9.28
N ALA A 196 -14.40 -0.75 -9.91
CA ALA A 196 -14.11 -1.70 -10.97
C ALA A 196 -14.16 -3.14 -10.45
N GLN A 197 -14.65 -4.05 -11.28
CA GLN A 197 -14.86 -5.44 -10.89
C GLN A 197 -13.59 -6.10 -10.38
N GLU A 198 -12.46 -5.87 -11.02
CA GLU A 198 -11.17 -6.44 -10.63
C GLU A 198 -10.67 -5.97 -9.25
N VAL A 199 -10.97 -4.71 -8.88
CA VAL A 199 -10.63 -4.18 -7.54
C VAL A 199 -11.58 -4.72 -6.48
N GLN A 200 -12.87 -4.84 -6.81
CA GLN A 200 -13.87 -5.47 -5.94
C GLN A 200 -13.55 -6.95 -5.69
N GLU A 201 -13.17 -7.70 -6.73
CA GLU A 201 -12.74 -9.10 -6.62
C GLU A 201 -11.51 -9.24 -5.73
N LEU A 202 -10.48 -8.37 -5.86
CA LEU A 202 -9.33 -8.37 -4.97
C LEU A 202 -9.75 -8.15 -3.51
N MET A 203 -10.61 -7.15 -3.26
CA MET A 203 -11.08 -6.83 -1.90
C MET A 203 -11.89 -7.97 -1.30
N GLU A 204 -12.77 -8.60 -2.09
CA GLU A 204 -13.61 -9.72 -1.64
C GLU A 204 -12.76 -10.98 -1.34
N PHE A 205 -11.89 -11.39 -2.27
CA PHE A 205 -11.12 -12.63 -2.15
C PHE A 205 -10.06 -12.58 -1.04
N ALA A 206 -9.54 -11.39 -0.72
CA ALA A 206 -8.51 -11.19 0.30
C ALA A 206 -9.05 -10.57 1.60
N ASP A 207 -10.37 -10.34 1.72
CA ASP A 207 -11.02 -9.61 2.82
C ASP A 207 -10.35 -8.25 3.09
N LEU A 208 -9.97 -7.54 2.03
CA LEU A 208 -9.35 -6.23 2.10
C LEU A 208 -10.40 -5.11 2.08
N LYS A 209 -10.06 -4.00 2.71
CA LYS A 209 -10.89 -2.78 2.70
C LYS A 209 -10.08 -1.62 2.16
N ASP A 210 -10.69 -0.83 1.28
CA ASP A 210 -10.12 0.41 0.79
C ASP A 210 -10.04 1.43 1.94
N VAL A 211 -8.82 1.91 2.24
CA VAL A 211 -8.61 2.89 3.32
C VAL A 211 -9.47 4.14 3.12
N TYR A 212 -9.69 4.57 1.88
CA TYR A 212 -10.54 5.72 1.59
C TYR A 212 -12.00 5.49 1.99
N ALA A 213 -12.52 4.27 1.81
CA ALA A 213 -13.90 3.92 2.17
C ALA A 213 -14.11 3.85 3.69
N VAL A 214 -13.11 3.33 4.44
CA VAL A 214 -13.27 3.00 5.87
C VAL A 214 -12.58 3.97 6.84
N ALA A 215 -11.79 4.94 6.35
CA ALA A 215 -11.09 5.90 7.20
C ALA A 215 -12.05 6.73 8.06
N LYS A 216 -11.67 6.93 9.33
CA LYS A 216 -12.38 7.81 10.24
C LYS A 216 -12.33 9.28 9.78
N TYR A 217 -11.16 9.69 9.27
CA TYR A 217 -10.95 11.03 8.72
C TYR A 217 -10.35 10.98 7.32
N ARG A 218 -10.77 11.89 6.43
CA ARG A 218 -10.27 12.07 5.07
C ARG A 218 -9.94 13.52 4.84
N CYS A 219 -8.79 13.84 4.22
CA CYS A 219 -8.41 15.23 3.98
C CYS A 219 -9.21 15.90 2.86
N ARG A 220 -9.64 15.12 1.84
CA ARG A 220 -10.43 15.62 0.72
C ARG A 220 -11.46 14.60 0.27
N PRO A 221 -12.70 15.01 -0.01
CA PRO A 221 -13.67 14.13 -0.64
C PRO A 221 -13.34 13.96 -2.12
N ALA A 222 -13.27 12.72 -2.59
CA ALA A 222 -13.45 12.28 -3.98
C ALA A 222 -12.61 12.99 -5.07
N TYR A 223 -11.33 13.29 -4.83
CA TYR A 223 -10.44 13.60 -5.95
C TYR A 223 -9.83 12.33 -6.52
N GLY A 224 -9.64 12.30 -7.86
CA GLY A 224 -8.81 11.33 -8.51
C GLY A 224 -7.35 11.43 -8.07
N THR A 225 -6.56 10.42 -8.41
CA THR A 225 -5.12 10.39 -8.14
C THR A 225 -4.28 10.56 -9.38
N PHE A 226 -4.83 10.32 -10.58
CA PHE A 226 -4.15 10.50 -11.87
C PHE A 226 -4.49 11.85 -12.49
N SER A 227 -3.53 12.79 -12.47
CA SER A 227 -3.74 14.20 -12.80
C SER A 227 -3.11 14.65 -14.12
N THR A 228 -2.32 13.81 -14.77
CA THR A 228 -1.51 14.18 -15.97
C THR A 228 -0.60 15.40 -15.74
N PHE A 229 -0.04 15.56 -14.55
CA PHE A 229 0.77 16.70 -14.06
C PHE A 229 0.00 18.03 -13.88
N LEU A 230 -1.26 18.14 -14.31
CA LEU A 230 -1.98 19.40 -14.31
C LEU A 230 -3.04 19.46 -13.21
N PRO A 231 -2.96 20.45 -12.28
CA PRO A 231 -3.96 20.64 -11.24
C PRO A 231 -5.40 20.77 -11.76
N ALA A 232 -5.58 21.34 -12.95
CA ALA A 232 -6.89 21.53 -13.57
C ALA A 232 -7.60 20.20 -13.94
N HIS A 233 -6.85 19.11 -14.10
CA HIS A 233 -7.41 17.81 -14.48
C HIS A 233 -7.84 16.96 -13.29
N LEU A 234 -7.42 17.31 -12.07
CA LEU A 234 -7.63 16.48 -10.87
C LEU A 234 -9.11 16.27 -10.52
N ALA A 235 -9.95 17.27 -10.71
CA ALA A 235 -11.37 17.18 -10.34
C ALA A 235 -12.16 16.13 -11.15
N ALA A 236 -11.70 15.80 -12.36
CA ALA A 236 -12.30 14.81 -13.24
C ALA A 236 -11.45 13.51 -13.34
N ALA A 237 -10.34 13.46 -12.63
CA ALA A 237 -9.41 12.36 -12.69
C ALA A 237 -9.97 11.11 -11.97
N PRO A 238 -9.68 9.89 -12.44
CA PRO A 238 -10.01 8.69 -11.69
C PRO A 238 -9.09 8.53 -10.48
N ARG A 239 -9.61 7.93 -9.40
CA ARG A 239 -8.81 7.43 -8.28
C ARG A 239 -8.40 6.00 -8.58
N ILE A 240 -7.15 5.79 -8.96
CA ILE A 240 -6.59 4.50 -9.38
C ILE A 240 -5.43 4.03 -8.50
N ASP A 241 -4.93 4.91 -7.64
CA ASP A 241 -3.96 4.57 -6.62
C ASP A 241 -4.68 4.22 -5.31
N HIS A 242 -4.36 3.05 -4.76
CA HIS A 242 -5.08 2.50 -3.63
C HIS A 242 -4.14 2.01 -2.53
N ILE A 243 -4.63 2.12 -1.29
CA ILE A 243 -4.14 1.39 -0.13
C ILE A 243 -5.30 0.52 0.34
N LEU A 244 -5.12 -0.80 0.27
CA LEU A 244 -6.13 -1.77 0.71
C LEU A 244 -5.58 -2.51 1.94
N VAL A 245 -6.41 -2.71 2.97
CA VAL A 245 -5.94 -3.23 4.26
C VAL A 245 -6.89 -4.29 4.85
N ARG A 246 -6.31 -5.30 5.51
CA ARG A 246 -6.98 -6.25 6.39
C ARG A 246 -6.25 -6.28 7.73
N GLY A 247 -6.99 -6.41 8.84
CA GLY A 247 -6.42 -6.57 10.18
C GLY A 247 -5.98 -5.28 10.87
N ALA A 248 -6.31 -4.09 10.31
CA ALA A 248 -6.06 -2.79 10.93
C ALA A 248 -7.28 -1.89 10.83
N ARG A 249 -7.38 -0.91 11.73
CA ARG A 249 -8.28 0.24 11.60
C ARG A 249 -7.62 1.33 10.78
N VAL A 250 -8.40 2.20 10.19
CA VAL A 250 -7.89 3.33 9.42
C VAL A 250 -8.31 4.63 10.10
N ASN A 251 -7.35 5.31 10.69
CA ASN A 251 -7.59 6.59 11.38
C ASN A 251 -7.76 7.72 10.36
N TRP A 252 -6.82 7.83 9.41
CA TRP A 252 -6.78 8.93 8.46
C TRP A 252 -6.27 8.48 7.09
N THR A 253 -6.75 9.15 6.03
CA THR A 253 -6.23 8.98 4.67
C THR A 253 -6.32 10.28 3.88
N CYS A 254 -5.39 10.47 2.96
CA CYS A 254 -5.30 11.64 2.09
C CYS A 254 -4.64 11.28 0.76
N ALA A 255 -5.08 11.95 -0.31
CA ALA A 255 -4.28 12.12 -1.52
C ALA A 255 -3.74 13.56 -1.51
N ASP A 256 -2.42 13.71 -1.45
CA ASP A 256 -1.77 15.00 -1.22
C ASP A 256 -1.28 15.65 -2.51
N GLU A 257 -1.47 16.97 -2.60
CA GLU A 257 -0.99 17.74 -3.74
C GLU A 257 0.39 18.33 -3.47
N HIS A 258 1.37 17.95 -4.28
CA HIS A 258 2.71 18.50 -4.27
C HIS A 258 3.00 19.16 -5.61
N ILE A 259 3.24 20.47 -5.59
CA ILE A 259 3.37 21.28 -6.80
C ILE A 259 4.78 21.90 -6.85
N LYS A 260 5.43 21.77 -8.02
CA LYS A 260 6.67 22.45 -8.36
C LYS A 260 6.50 23.16 -9.70
N TRP A 261 6.86 24.43 -9.78
CA TRP A 261 6.76 25.26 -11.00
C TRP A 261 5.36 25.27 -11.65
N GLY A 262 4.31 25.14 -10.82
CA GLY A 262 2.91 25.20 -11.28
C GLY A 262 2.34 23.88 -11.81
N VAL A 263 3.10 22.78 -11.73
CA VAL A 263 2.67 21.41 -12.08
C VAL A 263 2.89 20.47 -10.90
N TYR A 264 2.20 19.35 -10.87
CA TYR A 264 2.44 18.31 -9.87
C TYR A 264 3.81 17.66 -10.07
N ILE A 265 4.41 17.13 -9.00
CA ILE A 265 5.71 16.45 -9.01
C ILE A 265 5.67 15.06 -9.65
N SER A 266 4.48 14.52 -9.90
CA SER A 266 4.18 13.33 -10.71
C SER A 266 2.86 13.55 -11.43
N ASP A 267 2.54 12.75 -12.43
CA ASP A 267 1.20 12.70 -13.03
C ASP A 267 0.19 11.96 -12.14
N HIS A 268 0.67 11.34 -11.04
CA HIS A 268 -0.14 10.82 -9.94
C HIS A 268 0.05 11.65 -8.66
N LEU A 269 -0.92 11.58 -7.74
CA LEU A 269 -0.79 12.08 -6.38
C LEU A 269 -0.38 10.95 -5.44
N PRO A 270 0.50 11.21 -4.46
CA PRO A 270 0.75 10.25 -3.38
C PRO A 270 -0.52 10.05 -2.54
N VAL A 271 -0.83 8.80 -2.22
CA VAL A 271 -1.92 8.44 -1.30
C VAL A 271 -1.31 7.99 0.01
N HIS A 272 -1.80 8.55 1.10
CA HIS A 272 -1.31 8.33 2.46
C HIS A 272 -2.40 7.75 3.36
N ALA A 273 -2.01 6.94 4.33
CA ALA A 273 -2.90 6.48 5.40
C ALA A 273 -2.17 6.34 6.72
N ILE A 274 -2.89 6.61 7.81
CA ILE A 274 -2.49 6.22 9.17
C ILE A 274 -3.37 5.03 9.58
N LEU A 275 -2.73 3.89 9.70
CA LEU A 275 -3.34 2.65 10.16
C LEU A 275 -3.15 2.51 11.66
N GLU A 276 -4.14 1.95 12.35
CA GLU A 276 -4.04 1.58 13.77
C GLU A 276 -4.05 0.05 13.86
N ILE A 277 -2.93 -0.52 14.34
CA ILE A 277 -2.72 -1.96 14.49
C ILE A 277 -2.85 -2.30 15.97
N SER A 278 -3.71 -3.27 16.32
CA SER A 278 -3.85 -3.73 17.70
C SER A 278 -2.61 -4.50 18.14
N GLU A 279 -2.17 -4.25 19.36
CA GLU A 279 -1.13 -5.07 20.01
C GLU A 279 -1.59 -6.55 20.05
N LYS A 280 -0.62 -7.47 19.89
CA LYS A 280 -0.88 -8.91 19.89
C LYS A 280 -1.09 -9.45 21.29
#